data_53b70c8a21368d1202b96df17d19b2ef
#
_entry.id   53b70c8a21368d1202b96df17d19b2ef
#
_cell.length_a   1.000
_cell.length_b   1.000
_cell.length_c   1.000
_cell.angle_alpha   90.00
_cell.angle_beta   90.00
_cell.angle_gamma   90.00
#
_symmetry.space_group_name_H-M   'P 1'
#
loop_
_entity.id
_entity.type
_entity.pdbx_description
1 polymer ?
#
loop_
_entity_poly.entity_id
_entity_poly.type
_entity_poly.pdbx_seq_one_letter_code
_entity_poly.pdbx_strand_id
1 'polypeptide(L)'
;MVNYLNLLVKEFSIKTDEPKAEISTLSGGNMQKLLMGRELISNPEVIIAAQPTRGLDVSAVEALHELIVKQRDNGSAIMLISEDLDELFKLSDRLIVLYEGKIIKEFNINEANTKNVGLAMAGVIAVSYTHLTLPTILLV
;
A
#
# COMPACT_ATOMS: atom_id res chain seq x y z
N MET A 1 10.11 -28.16 11.00
CA MET A 1 9.98 -26.80 11.64
C MET A 1 11.23 -25.96 11.46
N VAL A 2 12.45 -26.42 11.80
CA VAL A 2 13.72 -25.65 11.62
C VAL A 2 13.94 -25.20 10.17
N ASN A 3 13.68 -26.06 9.18
CA ASN A 3 13.84 -25.72 7.75
C ASN A 3 12.91 -24.59 7.30
N TYR A 4 11.71 -24.49 7.84
CA TYR A 4 10.75 -23.44 7.52
C TYR A 4 11.21 -22.08 8.08
N LEU A 5 11.68 -22.04 9.33
CA LEU A 5 12.21 -20.82 9.94
C LEU A 5 13.47 -20.31 9.21
N ASN A 6 14.38 -21.22 8.85
CA ASN A 6 15.56 -20.88 8.07
C ASN A 6 15.19 -20.32 6.69
N LEU A 7 14.16 -20.88 6.05
CA LEU A 7 13.65 -20.36 4.78
C LEU A 7 13.12 -18.94 4.93
N LEU A 8 12.27 -18.68 5.92
CA LEU A 8 11.76 -17.33 6.20
C LEU A 8 12.88 -16.31 6.45
N VAL A 9 13.83 -16.65 7.33
CA VAL A 9 14.96 -15.79 7.67
C VAL A 9 15.76 -15.42 6.42
N LYS A 10 16.01 -16.40 5.55
CA LYS A 10 16.79 -16.21 4.31
C LYS A 10 16.02 -15.42 3.25
N GLU A 11 14.79 -15.86 2.91
CA GLU A 11 13.99 -15.28 1.82
C GLU A 11 13.58 -13.83 2.10
N PHE A 12 13.28 -13.52 3.37
CA PHE A 12 12.81 -12.19 3.76
C PHE A 12 13.90 -11.33 4.43
N SER A 13 15.16 -11.81 4.39
CA SER A 13 16.34 -11.08 4.94
C SER A 13 16.09 -10.59 6.36
N ILE A 14 15.55 -11.47 7.22
CA ILE A 14 15.26 -11.16 8.62
C ILE A 14 16.59 -11.22 9.42
N LYS A 15 16.92 -10.13 10.09
CA LYS A 15 18.11 -10.09 10.97
C LYS A 15 17.73 -10.65 12.33
N THR A 16 18.30 -11.80 12.67
CA THR A 16 18.15 -12.48 13.96
C THR A 16 19.43 -13.23 14.29
N ASP A 17 19.73 -13.36 15.57
CA ASP A 17 20.91 -14.11 16.04
C ASP A 17 20.74 -15.62 15.80
N GLU A 18 19.53 -16.10 15.99
CA GLU A 18 19.15 -17.49 15.70
C GLU A 18 17.72 -17.57 15.14
N PRO A 19 17.45 -18.55 14.24
CA PRO A 19 16.11 -18.75 13.69
C PRO A 19 15.04 -19.09 14.73
N LYS A 20 15.44 -19.52 15.92
CA LYS A 20 14.54 -19.84 17.04
C LYS A 20 14.50 -18.76 18.11
N ALA A 21 15.10 -17.59 17.86
CA ALA A 21 15.05 -16.45 18.79
C ALA A 21 13.59 -16.07 19.10
N GLU A 22 13.36 -15.55 20.29
CA GLU A 22 12.06 -15.03 20.66
C GLU A 22 11.71 -13.82 19.79
N ILE A 23 10.46 -13.71 19.35
CA ILE A 23 9.98 -12.57 18.53
C ILE A 23 10.20 -11.23 19.24
N SER A 24 10.12 -11.21 20.57
CA SER A 24 10.37 -10.05 21.41
C SER A 24 11.78 -9.46 21.27
N THR A 25 12.75 -10.23 20.80
CA THR A 25 14.13 -9.79 20.56
C THR A 25 14.35 -9.15 19.19
N LEU A 26 13.37 -9.25 18.30
CA LEU A 26 13.44 -8.67 16.96
C LEU A 26 13.16 -7.16 16.98
N SER A 27 13.86 -6.40 16.14
CA SER A 27 13.45 -5.02 15.85
C SER A 27 12.07 -4.99 15.16
N GLY A 28 11.36 -3.86 15.26
CA GLY A 28 10.04 -3.68 14.64
C GLY A 28 10.04 -4.03 13.15
N GLY A 29 11.07 -3.60 12.40
CA GLY A 29 11.19 -3.93 10.98
C GLY A 29 11.42 -5.42 10.71
N ASN A 30 12.20 -6.12 11.54
CA ASN A 30 12.39 -7.57 11.39
C ASN A 30 11.14 -8.35 11.81
N MET A 31 10.40 -7.88 12.81
CA MET A 31 9.12 -8.45 13.20
C MET A 31 8.11 -8.32 12.05
N GLN A 32 8.05 -7.17 11.40
CA GLN A 32 7.16 -6.95 10.25
C GLN A 32 7.54 -7.81 9.04
N LYS A 33 8.85 -7.94 8.75
CA LYS A 33 9.34 -8.87 7.72
C LYS A 33 8.98 -10.32 8.03
N LEU A 34 9.07 -10.73 9.29
CA LEU A 34 8.68 -12.09 9.70
C LEU A 34 7.18 -12.31 9.51
N LEU A 35 6.35 -11.34 9.91
CA LEU A 35 4.90 -11.40 9.74
C LEU A 35 4.52 -11.50 8.26
N MET A 36 5.07 -10.62 7.42
CA MET A 36 4.84 -10.67 5.98
C MET A 36 5.38 -11.95 5.37
N GLY A 37 6.59 -12.37 5.73
CA GLY A 37 7.18 -13.59 5.22
C GLY A 37 6.32 -14.82 5.48
N ARG A 38 5.72 -14.90 6.66
CA ARG A 38 4.79 -15.98 7.02
C ARG A 38 3.58 -16.04 6.08
N GLU A 39 3.01 -14.89 5.75
CA GLU A 39 1.83 -14.81 4.87
C GLU A 39 2.20 -15.01 3.39
N LEU A 40 3.36 -14.48 2.96
CA LEU A 40 3.77 -14.47 1.56
C LEU A 40 4.45 -15.75 1.07
N ILE A 41 4.99 -16.56 1.97
CA ILE A 41 5.74 -17.77 1.60
C ILE A 41 4.90 -18.81 0.85
N SER A 42 3.57 -18.75 1.01
CA SER A 42 2.62 -19.60 0.29
C SER A 42 2.29 -19.09 -1.12
N ASN A 43 2.90 -17.98 -1.56
CA ASN A 43 2.60 -17.31 -2.81
C ASN A 43 1.09 -17.08 -3.03
N PRO A 44 0.44 -16.30 -2.17
CA PRO A 44 -0.99 -16.07 -2.25
C PRO A 44 -1.36 -15.32 -3.54
N GLU A 45 -2.50 -15.67 -4.13
CA GLU A 45 -3.02 -14.96 -5.32
C GLU A 45 -3.52 -13.55 -5.00
N VAL A 46 -3.98 -13.33 -3.76
CA VAL A 46 -4.49 -12.03 -3.28
C VAL A 46 -3.87 -11.68 -1.93
N ILE A 47 -3.40 -10.47 -1.79
CA ILE A 47 -2.79 -9.92 -0.58
C ILE A 47 -3.56 -8.67 -0.17
N ILE A 48 -3.98 -8.61 1.10
CA ILE A 48 -4.54 -7.39 1.71
C ILE A 48 -3.55 -6.91 2.75
N ALA A 49 -2.88 -5.79 2.48
CA ALA A 49 -1.91 -5.16 3.37
C ALA A 49 -2.48 -3.87 3.96
N ALA A 50 -2.81 -3.89 5.25
CA ALA A 50 -3.36 -2.74 5.95
C ALA A 50 -2.28 -2.09 6.82
N GLN A 51 -1.93 -0.83 6.53
CA GLN A 51 -0.92 -0.03 7.25
C GLN A 51 0.42 -0.78 7.44
N PRO A 52 0.97 -1.42 6.39
CA PRO A 52 2.09 -2.36 6.56
C PRO A 52 3.37 -1.68 7.04
N THR A 53 3.53 -0.39 6.78
CA THR A 53 4.74 0.40 7.10
C THR A 53 4.63 1.23 8.37
N ARG A 54 3.47 1.21 9.03
CA ARG A 54 3.22 2.05 10.20
C ARG A 54 4.20 1.79 11.34
N GLY A 55 4.87 2.85 11.79
CA GLY A 55 5.81 2.79 12.92
C GLY A 55 7.17 2.18 12.59
N LEU A 56 7.49 1.98 11.31
CA LEU A 56 8.78 1.49 10.87
C LEU A 56 9.75 2.64 10.56
N ASP A 57 11.05 2.36 10.66
CA ASP A 57 12.08 3.25 10.15
C ASP A 57 12.16 3.19 8.60
N VAL A 58 12.81 4.19 8.00
CA VAL A 58 12.89 4.34 6.53
C VAL A 58 13.44 3.09 5.85
N SER A 59 14.47 2.47 6.43
CA SER A 59 15.09 1.29 5.83
C SER A 59 14.18 0.06 5.85
N ALA A 60 13.37 -0.07 6.89
CA ALA A 60 12.38 -1.13 7.01
C ALA A 60 11.20 -0.91 6.05
N VAL A 61 10.77 0.36 5.86
CA VAL A 61 9.74 0.74 4.88
C VAL A 61 10.19 0.37 3.48
N GLU A 62 11.40 0.75 3.06
CA GLU A 62 11.92 0.42 1.73
C GLU A 62 11.97 -1.09 1.48
N ALA A 63 12.50 -1.85 2.45
CA ALA A 63 12.54 -3.30 2.34
C ALA A 63 11.15 -3.94 2.22
N LEU A 64 10.15 -3.36 2.89
CA LEU A 64 8.77 -3.83 2.81
C LEU A 64 8.12 -3.51 1.47
N HIS A 65 8.37 -2.31 0.93
CA HIS A 65 7.93 -1.93 -0.41
C HIS A 65 8.49 -2.88 -1.47
N GLU A 66 9.78 -3.23 -1.39
CA GLU A 66 10.40 -4.21 -2.30
C GLU A 66 9.72 -5.58 -2.24
N LEU A 67 9.33 -6.04 -1.04
CA LEU A 67 8.60 -7.29 -0.88
C LEU A 67 7.21 -7.23 -1.52
N ILE A 68 6.48 -6.13 -1.35
CA ILE A 68 5.17 -5.91 -1.96
C ILE A 68 5.29 -5.93 -3.49
N VAL A 69 6.24 -5.18 -4.04
CA VAL A 69 6.51 -5.12 -5.49
C VAL A 69 6.87 -6.51 -6.03
N LYS A 70 7.74 -7.24 -5.34
CA LYS A 70 8.12 -8.60 -5.71
C LYS A 70 6.91 -9.55 -5.79
N GLN A 71 5.97 -9.45 -4.85
CA GLN A 71 4.76 -10.27 -4.88
C GLN A 71 3.84 -9.90 -6.04
N ARG A 72 3.67 -8.60 -6.33
CA ARG A 72 2.96 -8.14 -7.52
C ARG A 72 3.57 -8.72 -8.80
N ASP A 73 4.90 -8.64 -8.93
CA ASP A 73 5.63 -9.13 -10.10
C ASP A 73 5.54 -10.66 -10.24
N ASN A 74 5.33 -11.38 -9.13
CA ASN A 74 5.03 -12.81 -9.12
C ASN A 74 3.56 -13.14 -9.48
N GLY A 75 2.72 -12.12 -9.71
CA GLY A 75 1.34 -12.29 -10.16
C GLY A 75 0.27 -12.18 -9.06
N SER A 76 0.63 -11.81 -7.83
CA SER A 76 -0.34 -11.55 -6.78
C SER A 76 -1.10 -10.24 -7.03
N ALA A 77 -2.42 -10.26 -6.84
CA ALA A 77 -3.22 -9.04 -6.74
C ALA A 77 -3.07 -8.44 -5.34
N ILE A 78 -2.76 -7.14 -5.24
CA ILE A 78 -2.47 -6.50 -3.95
C ILE A 78 -3.46 -5.38 -3.67
N MET A 79 -4.12 -5.44 -2.52
CA MET A 79 -4.91 -4.35 -1.95
C MET A 79 -4.11 -3.72 -0.82
N LEU A 80 -3.53 -2.54 -1.08
CA LEU A 80 -2.80 -1.76 -0.08
C LEU A 80 -3.74 -0.74 0.56
N ILE A 81 -3.83 -0.73 1.88
CA ILE A 81 -4.58 0.24 2.66
C ILE A 81 -3.56 1.05 3.47
N SER A 82 -3.46 2.34 3.20
CA SER A 82 -2.51 3.24 3.86
C SER A 82 -3.08 4.64 4.00
N GLU A 83 -2.64 5.37 5.02
CA GLU A 83 -2.87 6.81 5.20
C GLU A 83 -1.73 7.63 4.59
N ASP A 84 -0.61 6.98 4.26
CA ASP A 84 0.56 7.61 3.64
C ASP A 84 0.35 7.71 2.12
N LEU A 85 0.13 8.94 1.64
CA LEU A 85 -0.07 9.20 0.22
C LEU A 85 1.16 8.92 -0.62
N ASP A 86 2.37 9.16 -0.09
CA ASP A 86 3.62 8.90 -0.80
C ASP A 86 3.80 7.39 -1.04
N GLU A 87 3.46 6.56 -0.04
CA GLU A 87 3.42 5.12 -0.18
C GLU A 87 2.42 4.69 -1.27
N LEU A 88 1.20 5.23 -1.22
CA LEU A 88 0.15 4.90 -2.19
C LEU A 88 0.53 5.33 -3.61
N PHE A 89 1.07 6.53 -3.80
CA PHE A 89 1.52 7.00 -5.12
C PHE A 89 2.69 6.20 -5.68
N LYS A 90 3.55 5.69 -4.80
CA LYS A 90 4.72 4.89 -5.20
C LYS A 90 4.36 3.47 -5.63
N LEU A 91 3.36 2.85 -4.98
CA LEU A 91 3.11 1.42 -5.10
C LEU A 91 1.86 1.05 -5.88
N SER A 92 0.88 1.97 -6.03
CA SER A 92 -0.42 1.65 -6.57
C SER A 92 -0.53 1.96 -8.06
N ASP A 93 -1.30 1.16 -8.80
CA ASP A 93 -1.73 1.44 -10.19
C ASP A 93 -3.05 2.23 -10.19
N ARG A 94 -3.91 1.94 -9.22
CA ARG A 94 -5.22 2.56 -9.00
C ARG A 94 -5.39 2.92 -7.53
N LEU A 95 -6.04 4.04 -7.27
CA LEU A 95 -6.28 4.54 -5.92
C LEU A 95 -7.77 4.75 -5.69
N ILE A 96 -8.30 4.17 -4.63
CA ILE A 96 -9.69 4.29 -4.21
C ILE A 96 -9.73 5.05 -2.89
N VAL A 97 -10.53 6.11 -2.84
CA VAL A 97 -10.75 6.88 -1.61
C VAL A 97 -12.07 6.48 -0.97
N LEU A 98 -11.97 6.06 0.30
CA LEU A 98 -13.11 5.73 1.15
C LEU A 98 -13.38 6.87 2.14
N TYR A 99 -14.64 7.28 2.25
CA TYR A 99 -15.09 8.25 3.24
C TYR A 99 -16.46 7.83 3.77
N GLU A 100 -16.62 7.79 5.08
CA GLU A 100 -17.87 7.37 5.77
C GLU A 100 -18.47 6.05 5.22
N GLY A 101 -17.61 5.06 4.96
CA GLY A 101 -18.02 3.73 4.48
C GLY A 101 -18.44 3.68 3.01
N LYS A 102 -18.18 4.73 2.23
CA LYS A 102 -18.49 4.80 0.79
C LYS A 102 -17.25 5.08 -0.03
N ILE A 103 -17.21 4.51 -1.23
CA ILE A 103 -16.22 4.90 -2.25
C ILE A 103 -16.60 6.28 -2.78
N ILE A 104 -15.78 7.27 -2.50
CA ILE A 104 -15.98 8.65 -2.94
C ILE A 104 -15.42 8.87 -4.32
N LYS A 105 -14.23 8.35 -4.57
CA LYS A 105 -13.56 8.52 -5.85
C LYS A 105 -12.59 7.38 -6.10
N GLU A 106 -12.45 7.03 -7.37
CA GLU A 106 -11.38 6.21 -7.90
C GLU A 106 -10.52 7.05 -8.83
N PHE A 107 -9.20 6.87 -8.73
CA PHE A 107 -8.22 7.53 -9.58
C PHE A 107 -7.34 6.49 -10.26
N ASN A 108 -7.03 6.71 -11.53
CA ASN A 108 -5.83 6.14 -12.11
C ASN A 108 -4.63 6.87 -11.51
N ILE A 109 -3.56 6.17 -11.16
CA ILE A 109 -2.41 6.78 -10.46
C ILE A 109 -1.79 7.94 -11.26
N ASN A 110 -1.80 7.88 -12.57
CA ASN A 110 -1.27 8.93 -13.45
C ASN A 110 -2.10 10.24 -13.39
N GLU A 111 -3.34 10.18 -12.91
CA GLU A 111 -4.26 11.32 -12.79
C GLU A 111 -4.38 11.80 -11.35
N ALA A 112 -3.92 10.99 -10.40
CA ALA A 112 -3.95 11.28 -8.98
C ALA A 112 -2.85 12.28 -8.59
N ASN A 113 -3.18 13.21 -7.69
CA ASN A 113 -2.22 14.06 -7.03
C ASN A 113 -2.67 14.34 -5.60
N THR A 114 -1.75 14.78 -4.76
CA THR A 114 -1.99 15.02 -3.33
C THR A 114 -3.19 15.93 -3.09
N LYS A 115 -3.42 16.93 -3.94
CA LYS A 115 -4.52 17.88 -3.79
C LYS A 115 -5.88 17.21 -4.05
N ASN A 116 -6.05 16.53 -5.19
CA ASN A 116 -7.33 15.93 -5.55
C ASN A 116 -7.68 14.72 -4.67
N VAL A 117 -6.67 13.93 -4.28
CA VAL A 117 -6.84 12.82 -3.35
C VAL A 117 -7.16 13.33 -1.94
N GLY A 118 -6.44 14.35 -1.45
CA GLY A 118 -6.71 14.95 -0.15
C GLY A 118 -8.11 15.57 -0.05
N LEU A 119 -8.61 16.22 -1.10
CA LEU A 119 -10.00 16.71 -1.14
C LEU A 119 -11.01 15.55 -1.04
N ALA A 120 -10.79 14.47 -1.79
CA ALA A 120 -11.65 13.29 -1.72
C ALA A 120 -11.63 12.65 -0.33
N MET A 121 -10.46 12.56 0.33
CA MET A 121 -10.32 12.06 1.71
C MET A 121 -11.05 12.92 2.73
N ALA A 122 -11.19 14.23 2.47
CA ALA A 122 -12.00 15.14 3.29
C ALA A 122 -13.51 15.09 2.95
N GLY A 123 -13.95 14.17 2.10
CA GLY A 123 -15.34 14.06 1.66
C GLY A 123 -15.76 15.13 0.65
N VAL A 124 -14.82 15.94 0.16
CA VAL A 124 -15.11 16.95 -0.86
C VAL A 124 -15.10 16.27 -2.22
N ILE A 125 -16.29 16.00 -2.75
CA ILE A 125 -16.43 15.52 -4.13
C ILE A 125 -16.17 16.74 -5.02
N ALA A 126 -15.02 16.76 -5.70
CA ALA A 126 -14.80 17.74 -6.76
C ALA A 126 -15.82 17.47 -7.86
N VAL A 127 -16.86 18.28 -7.93
CA VAL A 127 -17.80 18.27 -9.05
C VAL A 127 -16.98 18.69 -10.27
N SER A 128 -16.73 17.75 -11.16
CA SER A 128 -16.10 18.07 -12.45
C SER A 128 -17.08 18.99 -13.19
N TYR A 129 -16.81 20.28 -13.20
CA TYR A 129 -17.50 21.22 -14.06
C TYR A 129 -17.04 20.97 -15.50
N THR A 130 -17.51 19.89 -16.11
CA THR A 130 -17.48 19.75 -17.55
C THR A 130 -18.73 20.43 -18.07
N HIS A 131 -18.51 21.49 -18.83
CA HIS A 131 -19.49 22.29 -19.59
C HIS A 131 -20.41 23.26 -18.82
N LEU A 132 -19.85 24.40 -18.43
CA LEU A 132 -20.57 25.66 -18.57
C LEU A 132 -20.32 26.17 -20.02
N THR A 133 -21.04 25.65 -20.97
CA THR A 133 -21.33 26.38 -22.20
C THR A 133 -22.32 27.48 -21.80
N LEU A 134 -21.83 28.70 -21.63
CA LEU A 134 -22.69 29.87 -21.60
C LEU A 134 -23.46 29.90 -22.92
N PRO A 135 -24.79 30.00 -22.90
CA PRO A 135 -25.54 30.26 -24.15
C PRO A 135 -25.13 31.65 -24.62
N THR A 136 -24.52 31.70 -25.79
CA THR A 136 -24.27 32.97 -26.47
C THR A 136 -25.63 33.55 -26.88
N ILE A 137 -26.12 34.55 -26.13
CA ILE A 137 -27.29 35.31 -26.56
C ILE A 137 -26.82 36.26 -27.65
N LEU A 138 -27.14 35.92 -28.89
CA LEU A 138 -27.02 36.83 -30.03
C LEU A 138 -28.22 37.78 -29.98
N LEU A 139 -28.01 39.05 -29.60
CA LEU A 139 -28.97 40.14 -29.79
C LEU A 139 -28.80 40.66 -31.20
N VAL A 140 -29.84 40.53 -32.01
CA VAL A 140 -30.01 41.25 -33.27
C VAL A 140 -30.68 42.57 -32.99
#